data_9eb549e800952df6dd0b51bce17ec411
#
_entry.id   9eb549e800952df6dd0b51bce17ec411
#
_cell.length_a   1.000
_cell.length_b   1.000
_cell.length_c   1.000
_cell.angle_alpha   90.00
_cell.angle_beta   90.00
_cell.angle_gamma   90.00
#
_symmetry.space_group_name_H-M   'P 1'
#
loop_
_entity.id
_entity.type
_entity.pdbx_description
1 polymer ?
#
loop_
_entity_poly.entity_id
_entity_poly.type
_entity_poly.pdbx_seq_one_letter_code
_entity_poly.pdbx_strand_id
1 'polypeptide(L)'
;MIYKNEAELLNNRAIEEKDDDIVIKDEKIFREENINNLVDTIVLGEDPHLRRLCFWVTHSCAKKLGTVLSSIQGLYEAMGRKDVTGFTVPAMNIRSLTFDLVRAVYRAAEKINAGAFIFEIAKSEIGYTDQRPLEYSSIILLAAMREGYQGPIFIQGDHFQVKATNYLKNSDTEVTPLKDLIKEAIESGFYNIDIDSSTLVDLDKETLDEQQRLNYEVCALFTKHIRGLQPQGLEISIGGEIGEVGGKNSTPEELRAYMDGYKKEIGSLKGISKISIQTGTSHGGVVLPDGTIAKVSIDFDTLTNLSEIGRKNYGMAGAVQHGASTLPSEAFHRFPEVGCAEIHLATQFQNITYDYLPLPLKEKIYDWLHKECASEKKPDWTNDQFIYKTRKKALGPFKKEIHSLSHDVREKISQVLEEEFSFLFDKLNIKNSKEAVDKYVKIVKVNKPKEDFLKEEEDLGVLEGAD
;
A
#
# COMPACT_ATOMS: atom_id res chain seq x y z
N MET A 1 12.96 -4.87 22.94
CA MET A 1 12.49 -5.68 24.12
C MET A 1 10.98 -5.70 24.12
N ILE A 2 10.35 -6.87 24.28
CA ILE A 2 8.89 -7.02 24.34
C ILE A 2 8.41 -6.61 25.74
N TYR A 3 7.37 -5.78 25.82
CA TYR A 3 6.71 -5.44 27.08
C TYR A 3 6.04 -6.68 27.70
N LYS A 4 6.14 -6.83 29.02
CA LYS A 4 5.63 -8.00 29.73
C LYS A 4 4.26 -7.79 30.35
N ASN A 5 3.87 -6.53 30.56
CA ASN A 5 2.61 -6.14 31.19
C ASN A 5 2.29 -4.67 30.90
N GLU A 6 1.05 -4.28 31.21
CA GLU A 6 0.57 -2.90 31.00
C GLU A 6 1.38 -1.85 31.76
N ALA A 7 1.82 -2.14 32.97
CA ALA A 7 2.55 -1.18 33.80
C ALA A 7 3.89 -0.80 33.15
N GLU A 8 4.62 -1.78 32.60
CA GLU A 8 5.84 -1.49 31.83
C GLU A 8 5.59 -0.70 30.57
N LEU A 9 4.47 -0.96 29.88
CA LEU A 9 4.09 -0.27 28.67
C LEU A 9 3.63 1.16 28.96
N LEU A 10 2.70 1.31 29.90
CA LEU A 10 1.97 2.56 30.10
C LEU A 10 2.62 3.53 31.09
N ASN A 11 3.60 3.08 31.88
CA ASN A 11 4.31 3.93 32.83
C ASN A 11 5.79 3.59 32.90
N ASN A 12 6.58 4.26 32.09
CA ASN A 12 8.03 4.07 32.03
C ASN A 12 8.75 5.42 31.99
N ARG A 13 10.06 5.44 31.67
CA ARG A 13 10.86 6.66 31.66
C ARG A 13 10.43 7.67 30.58
N ALA A 14 9.88 7.17 29.46
CA ALA A 14 9.54 7.99 28.31
C ALA A 14 8.09 8.45 28.27
N ILE A 15 7.16 7.60 28.74
CA ILE A 15 5.72 7.88 28.69
C ILE A 15 5.03 7.54 30.01
N GLU A 16 3.85 8.14 30.22
CA GLU A 16 2.89 7.72 31.24
C GLU A 16 1.45 7.86 30.73
N GLU A 17 0.57 6.96 31.15
CA GLU A 17 -0.88 7.10 30.97
C GLU A 17 -1.43 8.04 32.04
N LYS A 18 -2.19 9.02 31.61
CA LYS A 18 -2.89 9.96 32.48
C LYS A 18 -4.22 10.38 31.86
N ASP A 19 -5.31 10.19 32.61
CA ASP A 19 -6.66 10.59 32.21
C ASP A 19 -7.06 10.02 30.81
N ASP A 20 -6.83 8.72 30.58
CA ASP A 20 -7.04 8.00 29.33
C ASP A 20 -6.30 8.59 28.12
N ASP A 21 -5.17 9.26 28.35
CA ASP A 21 -4.28 9.77 27.29
C ASP A 21 -2.81 9.42 27.63
N ILE A 22 -1.93 9.46 26.64
CA ILE A 22 -0.51 9.21 26.82
C ILE A 22 0.25 10.53 26.92
N VAL A 23 0.97 10.76 27.99
CA VAL A 23 1.90 11.87 28.16
C VAL A 23 3.30 11.42 27.81
N ILE A 24 3.96 12.12 26.90
CA ILE A 24 5.37 11.88 26.56
C ILE A 24 6.20 12.71 27.56
N LYS A 25 6.91 12.02 28.49
CA LYS A 25 7.77 12.64 29.49
C LYS A 25 9.15 12.99 28.97
N ASP A 26 9.68 12.15 28.09
CA ASP A 26 10.99 12.31 27.44
C ASP A 26 10.91 11.83 26.00
N GLU A 27 10.88 12.80 25.07
CA GLU A 27 10.77 12.52 23.64
C GLU A 27 11.99 11.79 23.09
N LYS A 28 13.18 12.07 23.59
CA LYS A 28 14.42 11.42 23.16
C LYS A 28 14.40 9.93 23.54
N ILE A 29 14.10 9.63 24.80
CA ILE A 29 13.98 8.24 25.27
C ILE A 29 12.85 7.53 24.53
N PHE A 30 11.72 8.19 24.27
CA PHE A 30 10.63 7.63 23.49
C PHE A 30 11.09 7.21 22.10
N ARG A 31 11.76 8.11 21.38
CA ARG A 31 12.23 7.83 20.01
C ARG A 31 13.33 6.77 19.98
N GLU A 32 14.29 6.81 20.87
CA GLU A 32 15.48 5.93 20.84
C GLU A 32 15.23 4.54 21.42
N GLU A 33 14.42 4.41 22.48
CA GLU A 33 14.22 3.16 23.22
C GLU A 33 12.78 2.63 23.09
N ASN A 34 11.76 3.42 23.46
CA ASN A 34 10.37 2.96 23.54
C ASN A 34 9.81 2.51 22.20
N ILE A 35 10.12 3.23 21.12
CA ILE A 35 9.66 2.86 19.77
C ILE A 35 10.11 1.44 19.44
N ASN A 36 11.36 1.06 19.73
CA ASN A 36 11.83 -0.31 19.45
C ASN A 36 11.03 -1.34 20.26
N ASN A 37 10.73 -1.03 21.53
CA ASN A 37 9.94 -1.93 22.37
C ASN A 37 8.50 -2.07 21.89
N LEU A 38 7.88 -0.97 21.40
CA LEU A 38 6.55 -0.99 20.79
C LEU A 38 6.55 -1.85 19.53
N VAL A 39 7.52 -1.66 18.64
CA VAL A 39 7.67 -2.45 17.41
C VAL A 39 7.83 -3.93 17.72
N ASP A 40 8.76 -4.28 18.63
CA ASP A 40 8.98 -5.68 19.03
C ASP A 40 7.73 -6.31 19.65
N THR A 41 6.98 -5.55 20.47
CA THR A 41 5.75 -6.05 21.11
C THR A 41 4.63 -6.24 20.08
N ILE A 42 4.50 -5.32 19.13
CA ILE A 42 3.50 -5.42 18.05
C ILE A 42 3.79 -6.63 17.14
N VAL A 43 5.04 -6.81 16.73
CA VAL A 43 5.40 -7.83 15.72
C VAL A 43 5.63 -9.22 16.32
N LEU A 44 6.26 -9.29 17.51
CA LEU A 44 6.70 -10.54 18.12
C LEU A 44 5.86 -10.95 19.34
N GLY A 45 5.11 -10.01 19.94
CA GLY A 45 4.36 -10.25 21.17
C GLY A 45 3.24 -11.26 20.96
N GLU A 46 3.06 -12.14 21.96
CA GLU A 46 2.03 -13.20 21.95
C GLU A 46 0.75 -12.79 22.69
N ASP A 47 0.81 -11.73 23.51
CA ASP A 47 -0.35 -11.22 24.22
C ASP A 47 -1.15 -10.23 23.34
N PRO A 48 -2.35 -10.61 22.88
CA PRO A 48 -3.17 -9.76 22.01
C PRO A 48 -3.59 -8.45 22.71
N HIS A 49 -3.78 -8.46 24.02
CA HIS A 49 -4.17 -7.28 24.75
C HIS A 49 -3.02 -6.26 24.82
N LEU A 50 -1.81 -6.69 25.11
CA LEU A 50 -0.62 -5.81 25.07
C LEU A 50 -0.35 -5.27 23.66
N ARG A 51 -0.53 -6.08 22.61
CA ARG A 51 -0.42 -5.61 21.23
C ARG A 51 -1.41 -4.49 20.95
N ARG A 52 -2.68 -4.66 21.33
CA ARG A 52 -3.72 -3.64 21.16
C ARG A 52 -3.43 -2.36 21.93
N LEU A 53 -2.93 -2.45 23.14
CA LEU A 53 -2.47 -1.29 23.91
C LEU A 53 -1.29 -0.58 23.20
N CYS A 54 -0.35 -1.33 22.60
CA CYS A 54 0.74 -0.73 21.81
C CYS A 54 0.21 0.06 20.62
N PHE A 55 -0.85 -0.38 19.94
CA PHE A 55 -1.48 0.39 18.88
C PHE A 55 -2.05 1.71 19.40
N TRP A 56 -2.80 1.67 20.49
CA TRP A 56 -3.32 2.88 21.12
C TRP A 56 -2.22 3.87 21.52
N VAL A 57 -1.18 3.40 22.20
CA VAL A 57 0.00 4.20 22.58
C VAL A 57 0.64 4.84 21.35
N THR A 58 0.82 4.05 20.30
CA THR A 58 1.42 4.51 19.04
C THR A 58 0.62 5.66 18.43
N HIS A 59 -0.69 5.49 18.26
CA HIS A 59 -1.56 6.50 17.66
C HIS A 59 -1.69 7.76 18.54
N SER A 60 -1.72 7.59 19.87
CA SER A 60 -1.72 8.72 20.81
C SER A 60 -0.45 9.53 20.76
N CYS A 61 0.72 8.86 20.71
CA CYS A 61 2.02 9.54 20.58
C CYS A 61 2.19 10.21 19.20
N ALA A 62 1.79 9.56 18.11
CA ALA A 62 1.88 10.10 16.76
C ALA A 62 1.15 11.43 16.63
N LYS A 63 -0.08 11.51 17.18
CA LYS A 63 -0.87 12.75 17.20
C LYS A 63 -0.15 13.89 17.92
N LYS A 64 0.56 13.61 19.03
CA LYS A 64 1.29 14.58 19.82
C LYS A 64 2.57 15.05 19.12
N LEU A 65 3.23 14.15 18.41
CA LEU A 65 4.46 14.41 17.66
C LEU A 65 4.23 14.98 16.26
N GLY A 66 2.95 15.21 15.88
CA GLY A 66 2.63 15.88 14.61
C GLY A 66 2.65 14.95 13.39
N THR A 67 2.60 13.64 13.61
CA THR A 67 2.49 12.62 12.55
C THR A 67 1.02 12.23 12.37
N VAL A 68 0.43 12.43 11.20
CA VAL A 68 -1.02 12.31 11.01
C VAL A 68 -1.35 11.46 9.79
N LEU A 69 -2.06 10.35 9.98
CA LEU A 69 -2.63 9.57 8.87
C LEU A 69 -3.62 10.45 8.09
N SER A 70 -3.48 10.50 6.77
CA SER A 70 -4.16 11.48 5.93
C SER A 70 -4.54 10.92 4.57
N SER A 71 -5.46 11.60 3.89
CA SER A 71 -5.81 11.32 2.50
C SER A 71 -5.01 12.22 1.55
N ILE A 72 -4.54 11.64 0.45
CA ILE A 72 -3.86 12.37 -0.62
C ILE A 72 -4.86 13.07 -1.58
N GLN A 73 -6.17 12.91 -1.36
CA GLN A 73 -7.23 13.41 -2.24
C GLN A 73 -7.04 14.85 -2.70
N GLY A 74 -6.70 15.77 -1.78
CA GLY A 74 -6.51 17.19 -2.11
C GLY A 74 -5.35 17.45 -3.07
N LEU A 75 -4.27 16.68 -2.96
CA LEU A 75 -3.16 16.74 -3.91
C LEU A 75 -3.58 16.22 -5.29
N TYR A 76 -4.33 15.12 -5.34
CA TYR A 76 -4.81 14.55 -6.60
C TYR A 76 -5.82 15.45 -7.30
N GLU A 77 -6.66 16.15 -6.58
CA GLU A 77 -7.51 17.19 -7.16
C GLU A 77 -6.69 18.35 -7.74
N ALA A 78 -5.63 18.77 -7.07
CA ALA A 78 -4.74 19.81 -7.58
C ALA A 78 -4.01 19.34 -8.86
N MET A 79 -3.58 18.08 -8.91
CA MET A 79 -3.03 17.47 -10.14
C MET A 79 -4.07 17.41 -11.25
N GLY A 80 -5.31 17.06 -10.95
CA GLY A 80 -6.43 17.05 -11.90
C GLY A 80 -6.71 18.41 -12.54
N ARG A 81 -6.61 19.47 -11.74
CA ARG A 81 -6.74 20.88 -12.22
C ARG A 81 -5.45 21.42 -12.86
N LYS A 82 -4.35 20.66 -12.85
CA LYS A 82 -3.01 21.09 -13.29
C LYS A 82 -2.41 22.24 -12.44
N ASP A 83 -2.90 22.41 -11.19
CA ASP A 83 -2.28 23.33 -10.21
C ASP A 83 -0.91 22.80 -9.74
N VAL A 84 -0.73 21.49 -9.82
CA VAL A 84 0.49 20.74 -9.51
C VAL A 84 0.79 19.78 -10.66
N THR A 85 2.02 19.78 -11.16
CA THR A 85 2.48 18.94 -12.27
C THR A 85 3.97 18.62 -12.12
N GLY A 86 4.48 17.73 -12.95
CA GLY A 86 5.92 17.52 -13.13
C GLY A 86 6.54 16.49 -12.19
N PHE A 87 5.75 15.76 -11.42
CA PHE A 87 6.19 14.59 -10.67
C PHE A 87 5.13 13.49 -10.70
N THR A 88 5.54 12.26 -10.43
CA THR A 88 4.67 11.09 -10.24
C THR A 88 4.79 10.59 -8.81
N VAL A 89 3.68 10.30 -8.16
CA VAL A 89 3.65 9.81 -6.78
C VAL A 89 4.06 8.34 -6.73
N PRO A 90 5.15 7.96 -6.01
CA PRO A 90 5.45 6.56 -5.76
C PRO A 90 4.53 6.00 -4.67
N ALA A 91 3.86 4.90 -4.95
CA ALA A 91 3.15 4.07 -3.99
C ALA A 91 3.97 2.79 -3.77
N MET A 92 4.37 2.55 -2.53
CA MET A 92 5.38 1.55 -2.17
C MET A 92 4.78 0.46 -1.30
N ASN A 93 4.67 -0.77 -1.85
CA ASN A 93 4.26 -1.95 -1.11
C ASN A 93 5.39 -2.46 -0.23
N ILE A 94 5.25 -2.33 1.09
CA ILE A 94 6.25 -2.80 2.07
C ILE A 94 5.78 -4.11 2.69
N ARG A 95 6.33 -5.22 2.21
CA ARG A 95 5.88 -6.58 2.53
C ARG A 95 6.58 -7.22 3.73
N SER A 96 7.73 -6.73 4.14
CA SER A 96 8.52 -7.26 5.26
C SER A 96 9.44 -6.21 5.86
N LEU A 97 9.94 -6.42 7.08
CA LEU A 97 10.81 -5.47 7.79
C LEU A 97 10.24 -4.05 7.76
N THR A 98 8.92 -3.93 7.90
CA THR A 98 8.17 -2.69 7.64
C THR A 98 8.75 -1.51 8.39
N PHE A 99 9.15 -1.69 9.66
CA PHE A 99 9.77 -0.63 10.44
C PHE A 99 11.08 -0.12 9.82
N ASP A 100 11.97 -1.03 9.45
CA ASP A 100 13.31 -0.67 8.93
C ASP A 100 13.20 -0.04 7.52
N LEU A 101 12.34 -0.61 6.66
CA LEU A 101 12.16 -0.14 5.29
C LEU A 101 11.46 1.23 5.24
N VAL A 102 10.42 1.42 6.04
CA VAL A 102 9.70 2.71 6.14
C VAL A 102 10.62 3.81 6.67
N ARG A 103 11.50 3.50 7.62
CA ARG A 103 12.55 4.43 8.06
C ARG A 103 13.47 4.83 6.92
N ALA A 104 13.91 3.88 6.09
CA ALA A 104 14.73 4.16 4.91
C ALA A 104 14.00 5.10 3.92
N VAL A 105 12.69 4.91 3.71
CA VAL A 105 11.85 5.83 2.91
C VAL A 105 11.88 7.24 3.48
N TYR A 106 11.66 7.42 4.80
CA TYR A 106 11.67 8.74 5.41
C TYR A 106 13.04 9.41 5.33
N ARG A 107 14.16 8.69 5.54
CA ARG A 107 15.50 9.24 5.38
C ARG A 107 15.79 9.68 3.94
N ALA A 108 15.34 8.90 2.95
CA ALA A 108 15.45 9.29 1.54
C ALA A 108 14.59 10.53 1.22
N ALA A 109 13.38 10.60 1.74
CA ALA A 109 12.44 11.71 1.52
C ALA A 109 12.94 13.03 2.17
N GLU A 110 13.47 12.97 3.38
CA GLU A 110 13.97 14.14 4.11
C GLU A 110 15.10 14.83 3.35
N LYS A 111 16.04 14.06 2.79
CA LYS A 111 17.18 14.61 2.01
C LYS A 111 16.78 15.54 0.88
N ILE A 112 15.58 15.39 0.34
CA ILE A 112 15.11 16.13 -0.83
C ILE A 112 13.81 16.88 -0.56
N ASN A 113 13.36 16.99 0.69
CA ASN A 113 12.11 17.65 1.09
C ASN A 113 10.90 17.06 0.33
N ALA A 114 10.83 15.72 0.20
CA ALA A 114 9.72 15.03 -0.42
C ALA A 114 8.58 14.78 0.59
N GLY A 115 7.33 14.89 0.12
CA GLY A 115 6.12 14.61 0.90
C GLY A 115 5.06 13.83 0.11
N ALA A 116 5.16 13.81 -1.23
CA ALA A 116 4.21 13.13 -2.09
C ALA A 116 4.67 11.69 -2.36
N PHE A 117 4.46 10.80 -1.40
CA PHE A 117 4.68 9.36 -1.51
C PHE A 117 3.68 8.60 -0.63
N ILE A 118 3.38 7.37 -0.99
CA ILE A 118 2.36 6.52 -0.36
C ILE A 118 3.02 5.22 0.12
N PHE A 119 2.63 4.75 1.31
CA PHE A 119 2.85 3.36 1.73
C PHE A 119 1.60 2.57 1.40
N GLU A 120 1.76 1.40 0.83
CA GLU A 120 0.60 0.60 0.45
C GLU A 120 0.78 -0.89 0.77
N ILE A 121 -0.34 -1.58 0.86
CA ILE A 121 -0.40 -3.02 1.00
C ILE A 121 -1.66 -3.53 0.30
N ALA A 122 -1.51 -4.57 -0.52
CA ALA A 122 -2.63 -5.16 -1.24
C ALA A 122 -3.45 -6.11 -0.36
N LYS A 123 -4.71 -6.36 -0.75
CA LYS A 123 -5.59 -7.33 -0.05
C LYS A 123 -4.90 -8.68 0.14
N SER A 124 -4.29 -9.24 -0.91
CA SER A 124 -3.55 -10.51 -0.82
C SER A 124 -2.31 -10.41 0.07
N GLU A 125 -1.62 -9.28 0.03
CA GLU A 125 -0.41 -9.04 0.83
C GLU A 125 -0.71 -8.98 2.32
N ILE A 126 -1.83 -8.36 2.72
CA ILE A 126 -2.31 -8.38 4.11
C ILE A 126 -2.39 -9.84 4.61
N GLY A 127 -2.91 -10.75 3.77
CA GLY A 127 -3.03 -12.16 4.11
C GLY A 127 -1.67 -12.86 4.23
N TYR A 128 -0.87 -12.88 3.14
CA TYR A 128 0.34 -13.70 3.13
C TYR A 128 1.54 -13.10 3.87
N THR A 129 1.51 -11.83 4.25
CA THR A 129 2.54 -11.22 5.10
C THR A 129 2.18 -11.21 6.57
N ASP A 130 0.94 -11.59 6.91
CA ASP A 130 0.40 -11.50 8.27
C ASP A 130 0.55 -10.07 8.85
N GLN A 131 0.25 -9.05 8.03
CA GLN A 131 0.26 -7.64 8.43
C GLN A 131 -1.14 -7.04 8.29
N ARG A 132 -1.94 -7.14 9.37
CA ARG A 132 -3.28 -6.52 9.38
C ARG A 132 -3.19 -5.00 9.30
N PRO A 133 -4.23 -4.30 8.80
CA PRO A 133 -4.22 -2.86 8.61
C PRO A 133 -3.77 -2.04 9.81
N LEU A 134 -4.21 -2.38 11.03
CA LEU A 134 -3.85 -1.65 12.24
C LEU A 134 -2.38 -1.85 12.64
N GLU A 135 -1.83 -3.06 12.45
CA GLU A 135 -0.40 -3.31 12.62
C GLU A 135 0.41 -2.49 11.61
N TYR A 136 0.04 -2.56 10.32
CA TYR A 136 0.75 -1.88 9.24
C TYR A 136 0.81 -0.37 9.47
N SER A 137 -0.32 0.27 9.76
CA SER A 137 -0.38 1.71 10.02
C SER A 137 0.41 2.10 11.29
N SER A 138 0.34 1.29 12.34
CA SER A 138 1.07 1.56 13.58
C SER A 138 2.57 1.47 13.41
N ILE A 139 3.08 0.49 12.67
CA ILE A 139 4.51 0.35 12.38
C ILE A 139 5.01 1.53 11.51
N ILE A 140 4.22 1.99 10.55
CA ILE A 140 4.55 3.17 9.73
C ILE A 140 4.61 4.43 10.60
N LEU A 141 3.66 4.63 11.52
CA LEU A 141 3.67 5.74 12.46
C LEU A 141 4.90 5.71 13.37
N LEU A 142 5.27 4.53 13.90
CA LEU A 142 6.47 4.37 14.73
C LEU A 142 7.75 4.70 13.95
N ALA A 143 7.84 4.25 12.70
CA ALA A 143 8.97 4.57 11.83
C ALA A 143 9.07 6.08 11.54
N ALA A 144 7.94 6.74 11.24
CA ALA A 144 7.87 8.18 11.03
C ALA A 144 8.31 8.95 12.28
N MET A 145 7.78 8.59 13.45
CA MET A 145 8.17 9.20 14.72
C MET A 145 9.67 8.98 15.03
N ARG A 146 10.20 7.80 14.70
CA ARG A 146 11.63 7.49 14.90
C ARG A 146 12.54 8.41 14.10
N GLU A 147 12.19 8.67 12.84
CA GLU A 147 12.96 9.54 11.94
C GLU A 147 12.61 11.04 12.13
N GLY A 148 11.71 11.38 13.07
CA GLY A 148 11.36 12.78 13.35
C GLY A 148 10.42 13.42 12.34
N TYR A 149 9.82 12.62 11.44
CA TYR A 149 8.90 13.12 10.43
C TYR A 149 7.67 13.77 11.05
N GLN A 150 7.29 14.94 10.54
CA GLN A 150 6.06 15.66 10.91
C GLN A 150 5.27 15.99 9.65
N GLY A 151 3.98 15.72 9.68
CA GLY A 151 3.08 15.99 8.56
C GLY A 151 2.15 14.82 8.24
N PRO A 152 1.47 14.90 7.09
CA PRO A 152 0.55 13.87 6.64
C PRO A 152 1.30 12.61 6.19
N ILE A 153 0.74 11.46 6.54
CA ILE A 153 1.17 10.14 6.09
C ILE A 153 0.06 9.53 5.26
N PHE A 154 0.38 9.08 4.07
CA PHE A 154 -0.55 8.44 3.16
C PHE A 154 -0.36 6.93 3.20
N ILE A 155 -1.41 6.20 3.62
CA ILE A 155 -1.46 4.74 3.57
C ILE A 155 -2.60 4.35 2.66
N GLN A 156 -2.34 3.40 1.76
CA GLN A 156 -3.24 2.95 0.72
C GLN A 156 -3.52 1.45 0.81
N GLY A 157 -4.80 1.10 0.72
CA GLY A 157 -5.20 -0.27 0.39
C GLY A 157 -5.07 -0.44 -1.13
N ASP A 158 -4.06 -1.17 -1.55
CA ASP A 158 -3.79 -1.47 -2.95
C ASP A 158 -4.58 -2.71 -3.40
N HIS A 159 -5.06 -2.74 -4.63
CA HIS A 159 -5.80 -3.86 -5.17
C HIS A 159 -6.79 -4.49 -4.16
N PHE A 160 -7.72 -3.69 -3.63
CA PHE A 160 -8.86 -4.24 -2.91
C PHE A 160 -9.78 -4.91 -3.93
N GLN A 161 -9.33 -6.11 -4.33
CA GLN A 161 -9.77 -6.80 -5.53
C GLN A 161 -10.94 -7.73 -5.28
N VAL A 162 -11.84 -7.78 -6.26
CA VAL A 162 -12.92 -8.75 -6.40
C VAL A 162 -12.48 -9.88 -7.34
N LYS A 163 -12.65 -11.14 -6.92
CA LYS A 163 -12.39 -12.32 -7.77
C LYS A 163 -13.62 -12.64 -8.62
N ALA A 164 -13.51 -12.51 -9.94
CA ALA A 164 -14.61 -12.80 -10.87
C ALA A 164 -15.19 -14.20 -10.70
N THR A 165 -14.34 -15.22 -10.54
CA THR A 165 -14.76 -16.64 -10.41
C THR A 165 -15.66 -16.89 -9.20
N ASN A 166 -15.49 -16.15 -8.11
CA ASN A 166 -16.31 -16.23 -6.92
C ASN A 166 -17.54 -15.33 -7.04
N TYR A 167 -17.32 -14.07 -7.44
CA TYR A 167 -18.37 -13.06 -7.61
C TYR A 167 -19.50 -13.55 -8.54
N LEU A 168 -19.15 -14.13 -9.70
CA LEU A 168 -20.13 -14.62 -10.67
C LEU A 168 -20.92 -15.84 -10.18
N LYS A 169 -20.40 -16.59 -9.20
CA LYS A 169 -21.14 -17.70 -8.56
C LYS A 169 -22.08 -17.19 -7.48
N ASN A 170 -21.58 -16.32 -6.63
CA ASN A 170 -22.30 -15.68 -5.55
C ASN A 170 -21.58 -14.37 -5.15
N SER A 171 -22.12 -13.22 -5.54
CA SER A 171 -21.51 -11.92 -5.30
C SER A 171 -21.24 -11.64 -3.81
N ASP A 172 -22.09 -12.14 -2.90
CA ASP A 172 -21.94 -11.88 -1.46
C ASP A 172 -20.65 -12.50 -0.89
N THR A 173 -20.11 -13.56 -1.50
CA THR A 173 -18.85 -14.18 -1.07
C THR A 173 -17.61 -13.30 -1.31
N GLU A 174 -17.70 -12.30 -2.18
CA GLU A 174 -16.65 -11.33 -2.44
C GLU A 174 -16.98 -9.95 -1.85
N VAL A 175 -18.25 -9.53 -1.94
CA VAL A 175 -18.68 -8.19 -1.55
C VAL A 175 -18.63 -8.00 -0.03
N THR A 176 -19.12 -8.98 0.74
CA THR A 176 -19.18 -8.85 2.21
C THR A 176 -17.78 -8.82 2.82
N PRO A 177 -16.87 -9.78 2.57
CA PRO A 177 -15.53 -9.75 3.13
C PRO A 177 -14.72 -8.51 2.69
N LEU A 178 -14.94 -8.02 1.47
CA LEU A 178 -14.25 -6.83 1.00
C LEU A 178 -14.79 -5.54 1.68
N LYS A 179 -16.09 -5.47 1.96
CA LYS A 179 -16.66 -4.37 2.77
C LYS A 179 -16.11 -4.37 4.19
N ASP A 180 -15.95 -5.53 4.79
CA ASP A 180 -15.41 -5.67 6.14
C ASP A 180 -13.92 -5.27 6.17
N LEU A 181 -13.13 -5.70 5.18
CA LEU A 181 -11.74 -5.28 5.04
C LEU A 181 -11.62 -3.76 4.80
N ILE A 182 -12.47 -3.17 3.96
CA ILE A 182 -12.50 -1.72 3.73
C ILE A 182 -12.79 -0.98 5.04
N LYS A 183 -13.75 -1.47 5.83
CA LYS A 183 -14.09 -0.89 7.13
C LYS A 183 -12.88 -0.95 8.08
N GLU A 184 -12.26 -2.11 8.23
CA GLU A 184 -11.07 -2.29 9.06
C GLU A 184 -9.91 -1.38 8.61
N ALA A 185 -9.66 -1.28 7.30
CA ALA A 185 -8.63 -0.42 6.74
C ALA A 185 -8.88 1.06 7.07
N ILE A 186 -10.12 1.55 6.88
CA ILE A 186 -10.51 2.93 7.23
C ILE A 186 -10.35 3.18 8.73
N GLU A 187 -10.82 2.25 9.57
CA GLU A 187 -10.65 2.33 11.02
C GLU A 187 -9.19 2.30 11.45
N SER A 188 -8.32 1.69 10.65
CA SER A 188 -6.86 1.64 10.85
C SER A 188 -6.10 2.84 10.26
N GLY A 189 -6.82 3.77 9.61
CA GLY A 189 -6.21 4.98 9.06
C GLY A 189 -5.77 4.90 7.60
N PHE A 190 -6.23 3.89 6.86
CA PHE A 190 -6.07 3.82 5.41
C PHE A 190 -7.08 4.78 4.77
N TYR A 191 -6.62 5.97 4.45
CA TYR A 191 -7.47 7.00 3.87
C TYR A 191 -7.26 7.17 2.35
N ASN A 192 -6.67 6.16 1.75
CA ASN A 192 -6.53 5.99 0.30
C ASN A 192 -6.83 4.51 -0.01
N ILE A 193 -7.74 4.23 -0.94
CA ILE A 193 -8.18 2.86 -1.24
C ILE A 193 -8.37 2.71 -2.74
N ASP A 194 -7.69 1.73 -3.33
CA ASP A 194 -7.82 1.36 -4.73
C ASP A 194 -8.73 0.13 -4.85
N ILE A 195 -9.89 0.35 -5.46
CA ILE A 195 -10.87 -0.68 -5.74
C ILE A 195 -10.50 -1.33 -7.07
N ASP A 196 -10.24 -2.62 -7.04
CA ASP A 196 -9.96 -3.41 -8.23
C ASP A 196 -11.12 -4.38 -8.51
N SER A 197 -11.98 -3.98 -9.40
CA SER A 197 -13.06 -4.80 -9.97
C SER A 197 -12.80 -5.17 -11.44
N SER A 198 -11.60 -4.93 -11.95
CA SER A 198 -11.22 -5.15 -13.35
C SER A 198 -11.31 -6.61 -13.80
N THR A 199 -11.19 -7.56 -12.87
CA THR A 199 -11.40 -9.00 -13.15
C THR A 199 -12.82 -9.30 -13.67
N LEU A 200 -13.78 -8.38 -13.45
CA LEU A 200 -15.17 -8.51 -13.91
C LEU A 200 -15.41 -7.96 -15.32
N VAL A 201 -14.37 -7.46 -15.99
CA VAL A 201 -14.47 -7.05 -17.39
C VAL A 201 -14.74 -8.27 -18.27
N ASP A 202 -15.78 -8.20 -19.11
CA ASP A 202 -16.20 -9.27 -19.99
C ASP A 202 -15.98 -8.87 -21.46
N LEU A 203 -14.82 -9.24 -22.00
CA LEU A 203 -14.41 -8.91 -23.36
C LEU A 203 -15.25 -9.61 -24.47
N ASP A 204 -16.10 -10.57 -24.11
CA ASP A 204 -16.98 -11.31 -25.05
C ASP A 204 -18.26 -10.51 -25.35
N LYS A 205 -18.54 -9.42 -24.64
CA LYS A 205 -19.67 -8.54 -24.89
C LYS A 205 -19.48 -7.67 -26.13
N GLU A 206 -20.60 -7.30 -26.77
CA GLU A 206 -20.58 -6.54 -28.04
C GLU A 206 -20.13 -5.09 -27.88
N THR A 207 -20.57 -4.43 -26.81
CA THR A 207 -20.28 -3.02 -26.57
C THR A 207 -19.34 -2.80 -25.39
N LEU A 208 -18.53 -1.74 -25.44
CA LEU A 208 -17.62 -1.39 -24.35
C LEU A 208 -18.37 -1.10 -23.02
N ASP A 209 -19.56 -0.54 -23.09
CA ASP A 209 -20.40 -0.36 -21.89
C ASP A 209 -20.74 -1.70 -21.25
N GLU A 210 -21.17 -2.69 -22.04
CA GLU A 210 -21.46 -4.03 -21.54
C GLU A 210 -20.20 -4.74 -21.03
N GLN A 211 -19.04 -4.57 -21.70
CA GLN A 211 -17.77 -5.12 -21.27
C GLN A 211 -17.34 -4.58 -19.90
N GLN A 212 -17.51 -3.30 -19.65
CA GLN A 212 -17.09 -2.60 -18.43
C GLN A 212 -18.19 -2.57 -17.34
N ARG A 213 -19.40 -3.02 -17.62
CA ARG A 213 -20.57 -2.81 -16.75
C ARG A 213 -20.36 -3.32 -15.33
N LEU A 214 -20.03 -4.58 -15.15
CA LEU A 214 -19.81 -5.14 -13.82
C LEU A 214 -18.61 -4.47 -13.11
N ASN A 215 -17.57 -4.11 -13.86
CA ASN A 215 -16.42 -3.39 -13.32
C ASN A 215 -16.85 -2.06 -12.70
N TYR A 216 -17.50 -1.18 -13.46
CA TYR A 216 -17.87 0.13 -12.91
C TYR A 216 -19.01 0.08 -11.89
N GLU A 217 -19.97 -0.84 -12.00
CA GLU A 217 -21.05 -1.01 -11.01
C GLU A 217 -20.51 -1.45 -9.64
N VAL A 218 -19.56 -2.40 -9.63
CA VAL A 218 -18.92 -2.90 -8.39
C VAL A 218 -17.99 -1.84 -7.79
N CYS A 219 -17.22 -1.13 -8.61
CA CYS A 219 -16.43 0.01 -8.12
C CYS A 219 -17.33 1.08 -7.49
N ALA A 220 -18.47 1.40 -8.10
CA ALA A 220 -19.44 2.34 -7.57
C ALA A 220 -20.07 1.87 -6.24
N LEU A 221 -20.36 0.57 -6.12
CA LEU A 221 -20.87 -0.03 -4.89
C LEU A 221 -19.88 0.19 -3.73
N PHE A 222 -18.61 -0.10 -3.92
CA PHE A 222 -17.60 0.10 -2.88
C PHE A 222 -17.30 1.58 -2.65
N THR A 223 -17.33 2.43 -3.69
CA THR A 223 -17.26 3.88 -3.51
C THR A 223 -18.34 4.39 -2.58
N LYS A 224 -19.61 4.00 -2.79
CA LYS A 224 -20.74 4.37 -1.90
C LYS A 224 -20.48 3.89 -0.47
N HIS A 225 -19.96 2.68 -0.30
CA HIS A 225 -19.62 2.12 1.01
C HIS A 225 -18.52 2.94 1.72
N ILE A 226 -17.41 3.25 1.04
CA ILE A 226 -16.32 4.08 1.56
C ILE A 226 -16.81 5.47 1.95
N ARG A 227 -17.64 6.11 1.12
CA ARG A 227 -18.21 7.44 1.41
C ARG A 227 -19.11 7.42 2.65
N GLY A 228 -19.78 6.29 2.94
CA GLY A 228 -20.56 6.10 4.16
C GLY A 228 -19.71 5.90 5.43
N LEU A 229 -18.49 5.41 5.29
CA LEU A 229 -17.59 5.11 6.42
C LEU A 229 -16.56 6.20 6.68
N GLN A 230 -16.30 7.11 5.74
CA GLN A 230 -15.21 8.08 5.87
C GLN A 230 -15.41 9.00 7.08
N PRO A 231 -14.32 9.32 7.82
CA PRO A 231 -14.39 10.21 8.97
C PRO A 231 -14.88 11.61 8.58
N GLN A 232 -15.59 12.26 9.50
CA GLN A 232 -16.12 13.60 9.26
C GLN A 232 -15.02 14.60 8.89
N GLY A 233 -15.18 15.28 7.76
CA GLY A 233 -14.28 16.32 7.27
C GLY A 233 -13.03 15.79 6.57
N LEU A 234 -12.85 14.46 6.49
CA LEU A 234 -11.82 13.78 5.71
C LEU A 234 -12.47 13.14 4.48
N GLU A 235 -11.91 13.39 3.30
CA GLU A 235 -12.34 12.77 2.05
C GLU A 235 -11.33 11.72 1.62
N ILE A 236 -11.74 10.44 1.65
CA ILE A 236 -10.87 9.31 1.29
C ILE A 236 -10.59 9.37 -0.22
N SER A 237 -9.32 9.27 -0.60
CA SER A 237 -8.91 9.09 -2.00
C SER A 237 -9.27 7.68 -2.45
N ILE A 238 -9.96 7.58 -3.59
CA ILE A 238 -10.35 6.29 -4.17
C ILE A 238 -9.74 6.18 -5.55
N GLY A 239 -9.13 5.05 -5.85
CA GLY A 239 -8.73 4.64 -7.19
C GLY A 239 -9.67 3.60 -7.77
N GLY A 240 -9.69 3.49 -9.09
CA GLY A 240 -10.37 2.42 -9.83
C GLY A 240 -9.44 1.84 -10.88
N GLU A 241 -9.87 0.78 -11.57
CA GLU A 241 -9.08 0.08 -12.58
C GLU A 241 -9.95 -0.32 -13.78
N ILE A 242 -9.48 -0.06 -15.01
CA ILE A 242 -10.24 -0.33 -16.24
C ILE A 242 -9.77 -1.56 -17.03
N GLY A 243 -8.62 -2.11 -16.70
CA GLY A 243 -8.07 -3.27 -17.40
C GLY A 243 -7.24 -4.14 -16.49
N GLU A 244 -7.37 -5.45 -16.63
CA GLU A 244 -6.58 -6.42 -15.88
C GLU A 244 -5.13 -6.41 -16.36
N VAL A 245 -4.18 -6.44 -15.43
CA VAL A 245 -2.74 -6.49 -15.73
C VAL A 245 -2.40 -7.78 -16.49
N GLY A 246 -1.64 -7.64 -17.59
CA GLY A 246 -1.29 -8.74 -18.48
C GLY A 246 -2.22 -8.95 -19.67
N GLY A 247 -3.34 -8.21 -19.73
CA GLY A 247 -4.24 -8.17 -20.88
C GLY A 247 -3.76 -7.23 -21.98
N LYS A 248 -4.69 -6.81 -22.85
CA LYS A 248 -4.41 -5.79 -23.87
C LYS A 248 -4.25 -4.41 -23.24
N ASN A 249 -3.54 -3.48 -23.93
CA ASN A 249 -3.46 -2.10 -23.48
C ASN A 249 -4.86 -1.46 -23.42
N SER A 250 -5.06 -0.63 -22.40
CA SER A 250 -6.31 0.13 -22.23
C SER A 250 -6.47 1.19 -23.31
N THR A 251 -7.72 1.50 -23.68
CA THR A 251 -8.05 2.47 -24.71
C THR A 251 -8.83 3.68 -24.16
N PRO A 252 -8.79 4.83 -24.85
CA PRO A 252 -9.61 5.99 -24.53
C PRO A 252 -11.12 5.70 -24.48
N GLU A 253 -11.59 4.80 -25.33
CA GLU A 253 -12.98 4.40 -25.43
C GLU A 253 -13.41 3.56 -24.23
N GLU A 254 -12.56 2.63 -23.77
CA GLU A 254 -12.77 1.86 -22.53
C GLU A 254 -12.83 2.78 -21.31
N LEU A 255 -11.90 3.75 -21.21
CA LEU A 255 -11.92 4.73 -20.11
C LEU A 255 -13.23 5.53 -20.08
N ARG A 256 -13.73 5.98 -21.25
CA ARG A 256 -15.01 6.70 -21.31
C ARG A 256 -16.18 5.82 -20.93
N ALA A 257 -16.26 4.60 -21.47
CA ALA A 257 -17.33 3.65 -21.12
C ALA A 257 -17.38 3.39 -19.61
N TYR A 258 -16.22 3.09 -19.02
CA TYR A 258 -16.12 2.89 -17.57
C TYR A 258 -16.56 4.14 -16.78
N MET A 259 -15.97 5.30 -17.08
CA MET A 259 -16.21 6.52 -16.31
C MET A 259 -17.62 7.07 -16.45
N ASP A 260 -18.21 6.98 -17.63
CA ASP A 260 -19.57 7.46 -17.86
C ASP A 260 -20.61 6.55 -17.16
N GLY A 261 -20.40 5.23 -17.17
CA GLY A 261 -21.18 4.27 -16.39
C GLY A 261 -21.01 4.48 -14.89
N TYR A 262 -19.78 4.56 -14.43
CA TYR A 262 -19.43 4.78 -13.02
C TYR A 262 -20.06 6.08 -12.46
N LYS A 263 -20.00 7.19 -13.20
CA LYS A 263 -20.59 8.47 -12.78
C LYS A 263 -22.10 8.40 -12.66
N LYS A 264 -22.79 7.65 -13.50
CA LYS A 264 -24.24 7.41 -13.36
C LYS A 264 -24.54 6.66 -12.06
N GLU A 265 -23.73 5.63 -11.76
CA GLU A 265 -23.94 4.81 -10.56
C GLU A 265 -23.68 5.56 -9.25
N ILE A 266 -22.63 6.38 -9.15
CA ILE A 266 -22.33 7.12 -7.91
C ILE A 266 -23.20 8.36 -7.73
N GLY A 267 -23.84 8.87 -8.80
CA GLY A 267 -24.67 10.07 -8.76
C GLY A 267 -23.88 11.32 -8.36
N SER A 268 -24.31 11.99 -7.30
CA SER A 268 -23.68 13.22 -6.80
C SER A 268 -22.51 12.99 -5.84
N LEU A 269 -22.20 11.75 -5.50
CA LEU A 269 -21.07 11.45 -4.61
C LEU A 269 -19.75 11.78 -5.29
N LYS A 270 -18.74 12.09 -4.47
CA LYS A 270 -17.36 12.23 -4.94
C LYS A 270 -16.85 10.87 -5.41
N GLY A 271 -16.39 10.80 -6.66
CA GLY A 271 -15.90 9.59 -7.30
C GLY A 271 -14.42 9.33 -7.06
N ILE A 272 -13.86 8.50 -7.95
CA ILE A 272 -12.43 8.16 -7.95
C ILE A 272 -11.56 9.36 -8.34
N SER A 273 -10.36 9.44 -7.79
CA SER A 273 -9.39 10.51 -8.00
C SER A 273 -8.27 10.16 -8.98
N LYS A 274 -8.14 8.88 -9.31
CA LYS A 274 -7.14 8.31 -10.22
C LYS A 274 -7.68 7.01 -10.82
N ILE A 275 -7.04 6.54 -11.89
CA ILE A 275 -7.47 5.32 -12.60
C ILE A 275 -6.29 4.50 -13.05
N SER A 276 -6.25 3.24 -12.62
CA SER A 276 -5.25 2.27 -13.07
C SER A 276 -5.58 1.75 -14.48
N ILE A 277 -4.54 1.65 -15.29
CA ILE A 277 -4.65 1.26 -16.70
C ILE A 277 -3.61 0.20 -17.08
N GLN A 278 -3.87 -0.55 -18.13
CA GLN A 278 -2.94 -1.51 -18.69
C GLN A 278 -2.12 -0.88 -19.83
N THR A 279 -0.79 -1.05 -19.75
CA THR A 279 0.20 -0.52 -20.71
C THR A 279 1.22 -1.55 -21.17
N GLY A 280 0.93 -2.85 -21.01
CA GLY A 280 1.80 -3.95 -21.41
C GLY A 280 2.69 -4.52 -20.31
N THR A 281 2.51 -4.12 -19.05
CA THR A 281 3.23 -4.68 -17.90
C THR A 281 2.55 -5.93 -17.32
N SER A 282 3.28 -6.67 -16.46
CA SER A 282 2.74 -7.75 -15.65
C SER A 282 3.29 -7.67 -14.23
N HIS A 283 2.48 -8.08 -13.23
CA HIS A 283 2.92 -8.10 -11.83
C HIS A 283 4.11 -9.01 -11.60
N GLY A 284 5.16 -8.47 -10.94
CA GLY A 284 6.39 -9.20 -10.64
C GLY A 284 7.25 -9.54 -11.86
N GLY A 285 6.86 -9.07 -13.05
CA GLY A 285 7.54 -9.35 -14.31
C GLY A 285 7.41 -10.80 -14.80
N VAL A 286 7.95 -11.08 -15.97
CA VAL A 286 8.04 -12.44 -16.54
C VAL A 286 9.38 -13.04 -16.17
N VAL A 287 9.36 -14.10 -15.35
CA VAL A 287 10.57 -14.79 -14.90
C VAL A 287 11.05 -15.76 -15.96
N LEU A 288 12.28 -15.59 -16.41
CA LEU A 288 12.94 -16.49 -17.37
C LEU A 288 13.40 -17.79 -16.69
N PRO A 289 13.69 -18.86 -17.47
CA PRO A 289 14.12 -20.15 -16.92
C PRO A 289 15.37 -20.11 -16.05
N ASP A 290 16.21 -19.09 -16.22
CA ASP A 290 17.43 -18.85 -15.44
C ASP A 290 17.19 -18.00 -14.16
N GLY A 291 15.91 -17.72 -13.85
CA GLY A 291 15.52 -16.89 -12.69
C GLY A 291 15.62 -15.38 -12.90
N THR A 292 16.14 -14.92 -14.04
CA THR A 292 16.17 -13.49 -14.37
C THR A 292 14.80 -12.99 -14.83
N ILE A 293 14.61 -11.67 -14.87
CA ILE A 293 13.34 -11.06 -15.29
C ILE A 293 13.47 -10.57 -16.73
N ALA A 294 12.48 -10.93 -17.57
CA ALA A 294 12.41 -10.44 -18.93
C ALA A 294 12.24 -8.93 -18.95
N LYS A 295 12.90 -8.28 -19.93
CA LYS A 295 12.69 -6.83 -20.15
C LYS A 295 11.27 -6.57 -20.60
N VAL A 296 10.60 -5.65 -19.89
CA VAL A 296 9.24 -5.20 -20.20
C VAL A 296 9.32 -3.80 -20.80
N SER A 297 8.47 -3.53 -21.80
CA SER A 297 8.33 -2.20 -22.40
C SER A 297 6.95 -1.64 -22.06
N ILE A 298 6.89 -0.41 -21.58
CA ILE A 298 5.64 0.31 -21.33
C ILE A 298 5.24 1.10 -22.55
N ASP A 299 3.95 1.12 -22.84
CA ASP A 299 3.32 2.04 -23.78
C ASP A 299 3.06 3.39 -23.11
N PHE A 300 4.04 4.29 -23.18
CA PHE A 300 3.93 5.63 -22.62
C PHE A 300 2.94 6.53 -23.36
N ASP A 301 2.63 6.25 -24.62
CA ASP A 301 1.63 7.01 -25.37
C ASP A 301 0.22 6.73 -24.86
N THR A 302 -0.08 5.47 -24.56
CA THR A 302 -1.32 5.08 -23.86
C THR A 302 -1.41 5.77 -22.50
N LEU A 303 -0.32 5.77 -21.71
CA LEU A 303 -0.29 6.40 -20.39
C LEU A 303 -0.54 7.93 -20.48
N THR A 304 0.07 8.61 -21.46
CA THR A 304 -0.13 10.04 -21.73
C THR A 304 -1.57 10.34 -22.08
N ASN A 305 -2.11 9.63 -23.07
CA ASN A 305 -3.45 9.87 -23.59
C ASN A 305 -4.53 9.67 -22.53
N LEU A 306 -4.45 8.59 -21.77
CA LEU A 306 -5.44 8.28 -20.73
C LEU A 306 -5.31 9.20 -19.53
N SER A 307 -4.08 9.62 -19.14
CA SER A 307 -3.88 10.64 -18.13
C SER A 307 -4.52 11.96 -18.49
N GLU A 308 -4.36 12.41 -19.75
CA GLU A 308 -4.96 13.67 -20.22
C GLU A 308 -6.49 13.61 -20.28
N ILE A 309 -7.06 12.50 -20.76
CA ILE A 309 -8.51 12.29 -20.77
C ILE A 309 -9.05 12.27 -19.35
N GLY A 310 -8.40 11.55 -18.46
CA GLY A 310 -8.75 11.48 -17.04
C GLY A 310 -8.84 12.86 -16.38
N ARG A 311 -7.84 13.70 -16.61
CA ARG A 311 -7.80 15.08 -16.10
C ARG A 311 -8.88 15.95 -16.73
N LYS A 312 -8.91 16.01 -18.06
CA LYS A 312 -9.74 16.96 -18.81
C LYS A 312 -11.23 16.68 -18.65
N ASN A 313 -11.62 15.40 -18.72
CA ASN A 313 -13.04 15.02 -18.79
C ASN A 313 -13.62 14.67 -17.42
N TYR A 314 -12.78 14.21 -16.50
CA TYR A 314 -13.22 13.62 -15.22
C TYR A 314 -12.60 14.25 -13.98
N GLY A 315 -11.63 15.16 -14.13
CA GLY A 315 -11.00 15.87 -13.01
C GLY A 315 -10.08 15.01 -12.14
N MET A 316 -9.69 13.82 -12.63
CA MET A 316 -8.78 12.91 -11.93
C MET A 316 -7.33 13.42 -11.97
N ALA A 317 -6.49 12.94 -11.07
CA ALA A 317 -5.04 13.22 -11.08
C ALA A 317 -4.34 12.72 -12.35
N GLY A 318 -4.85 11.65 -12.94
CA GLY A 318 -4.34 11.00 -14.14
C GLY A 318 -4.40 9.49 -14.06
N ALA A 319 -3.69 8.82 -14.95
CA ALA A 319 -3.54 7.37 -14.96
C ALA A 319 -2.50 6.91 -13.95
N VAL A 320 -2.68 5.68 -13.47
CA VAL A 320 -1.79 4.96 -12.54
C VAL A 320 -1.15 3.78 -13.27
N GLN A 321 0.13 3.52 -12.98
CA GLN A 321 0.89 2.42 -13.56
C GLN A 321 1.19 1.34 -12.52
N HIS A 322 0.72 0.11 -12.77
CA HIS A 322 1.08 -1.08 -12.03
C HIS A 322 2.23 -1.87 -12.68
N GLY A 323 2.83 -2.81 -11.93
CA GLY A 323 3.87 -3.70 -12.44
C GLY A 323 5.18 -3.00 -12.81
N ALA A 324 5.45 -1.82 -12.26
CA ALA A 324 6.62 -1.02 -12.59
C ALA A 324 7.93 -1.46 -11.90
N SER A 325 7.86 -2.28 -10.86
CA SER A 325 9.03 -2.67 -10.04
C SER A 325 10.16 -3.37 -10.78
N THR A 326 9.89 -3.91 -11.96
CA THR A 326 10.86 -4.69 -12.74
C THR A 326 11.26 -3.99 -14.04
N LEU A 327 10.94 -2.71 -14.15
CA LEU A 327 11.33 -1.90 -15.30
C LEU A 327 12.82 -1.55 -15.26
N PRO A 328 13.43 -1.33 -16.44
CA PRO A 328 14.78 -0.80 -16.50
C PRO A 328 14.84 0.62 -15.92
N SER A 329 15.94 0.93 -15.23
CA SER A 329 16.16 2.20 -14.51
C SER A 329 15.91 3.45 -15.37
N GLU A 330 16.20 3.37 -16.66
CA GLU A 330 16.00 4.44 -17.64
C GLU A 330 14.53 4.72 -18.00
N ALA A 331 13.59 3.88 -17.57
CA ALA A 331 12.17 4.10 -17.83
C ALA A 331 11.52 5.06 -16.83
N PHE A 332 12.03 5.12 -15.60
CA PHE A 332 11.33 5.81 -14.50
C PHE A 332 11.19 7.32 -14.69
N HIS A 333 12.16 8.00 -15.29
CA HIS A 333 12.06 9.45 -15.51
C HIS A 333 10.95 9.85 -16.48
N ARG A 334 10.47 8.92 -17.31
CA ARG A 334 9.39 9.18 -18.27
C ARG A 334 8.01 9.32 -17.61
N PHE A 335 7.78 8.73 -16.44
CA PHE A 335 6.48 8.83 -15.78
C PHE A 335 6.06 10.28 -15.46
N PRO A 336 6.91 11.12 -14.85
CA PRO A 336 6.60 12.54 -14.68
C PRO A 336 6.40 13.29 -16.02
N GLU A 337 7.19 12.96 -17.03
CA GLU A 337 7.12 13.61 -18.34
C GLU A 337 5.78 13.37 -19.04
N VAL A 338 5.24 12.15 -18.95
CA VAL A 338 3.93 11.80 -19.53
C VAL A 338 2.76 12.14 -18.61
N GLY A 339 3.03 12.70 -17.43
CA GLY A 339 2.02 13.09 -16.46
C GLY A 339 1.29 11.90 -15.82
N CYS A 340 1.95 10.78 -15.64
CA CYS A 340 1.44 9.69 -14.82
C CYS A 340 1.20 10.20 -13.40
N ALA A 341 0.04 9.91 -12.80
CA ALA A 341 -0.30 10.40 -11.49
C ALA A 341 0.44 9.63 -10.38
N GLU A 342 0.46 8.31 -10.50
CA GLU A 342 0.98 7.41 -9.49
C GLU A 342 1.60 6.17 -10.14
N ILE A 343 2.59 5.58 -9.49
CA ILE A 343 3.21 4.31 -9.90
C ILE A 343 3.35 3.39 -8.70
N HIS A 344 3.00 2.10 -8.87
CA HIS A 344 3.04 1.10 -7.83
C HIS A 344 4.32 0.27 -7.90
N LEU A 345 4.99 0.14 -6.75
CA LEU A 345 6.32 -0.43 -6.60
C LEU A 345 6.32 -1.44 -5.44
N ALA A 346 6.62 -2.69 -5.72
CA ALA A 346 6.55 -3.77 -4.73
C ALA A 346 7.71 -4.76 -4.82
N THR A 347 7.80 -5.49 -5.92
CA THR A 347 8.64 -6.69 -6.08
C THR A 347 10.13 -6.40 -5.91
N GLN A 348 10.61 -5.25 -6.34
CA GLN A 348 12.04 -4.89 -6.21
C GLN A 348 12.47 -4.79 -4.75
N PHE A 349 11.65 -4.22 -3.88
CA PHE A 349 11.97 -4.11 -2.44
C PHE A 349 12.04 -5.49 -1.78
N GLN A 350 11.14 -6.39 -2.18
CA GLN A 350 11.17 -7.78 -1.76
C GLN A 350 12.42 -8.50 -2.28
N ASN A 351 12.81 -8.29 -3.55
CA ASN A 351 14.00 -8.88 -4.15
C ASN A 351 15.25 -8.49 -3.35
N ILE A 352 15.43 -7.19 -3.12
CA ILE A 352 16.56 -6.68 -2.31
C ILE A 352 16.56 -7.30 -0.92
N THR A 353 15.41 -7.39 -0.26
CA THR A 353 15.34 -8.06 1.05
C THR A 353 15.83 -9.50 0.98
N TYR A 354 15.34 -10.29 0.01
CA TYR A 354 15.75 -11.68 -0.16
C TYR A 354 17.24 -11.84 -0.50
N ASP A 355 17.84 -10.91 -1.25
CA ASP A 355 19.25 -10.95 -1.62
C ASP A 355 20.17 -10.91 -0.40
N TYR A 356 19.77 -10.16 0.63
CA TYR A 356 20.54 -9.98 1.87
C TYR A 356 20.13 -10.89 3.03
N LEU A 357 19.09 -11.73 2.88
CA LEU A 357 18.76 -12.72 3.91
C LEU A 357 19.95 -13.70 4.11
N PRO A 358 20.28 -14.09 5.36
CA PRO A 358 21.27 -15.11 5.63
C PRO A 358 20.95 -16.44 4.95
N LEU A 359 21.97 -17.11 4.39
CA LEU A 359 21.79 -18.38 3.66
C LEU A 359 20.98 -19.43 4.44
N PRO A 360 21.25 -19.67 5.76
CA PRO A 360 20.46 -20.66 6.50
C PRO A 360 18.96 -20.34 6.57
N LEU A 361 18.58 -19.05 6.62
CA LEU A 361 17.18 -18.65 6.60
C LEU A 361 16.58 -18.81 5.20
N LYS A 362 17.32 -18.47 4.14
CA LYS A 362 16.88 -18.71 2.75
C LYS A 362 16.62 -20.20 2.50
N GLU A 363 17.52 -21.09 2.90
CA GLU A 363 17.36 -22.53 2.76
C GLU A 363 16.10 -23.03 3.50
N LYS A 364 15.91 -22.60 4.75
CA LYS A 364 14.69 -22.93 5.53
C LYS A 364 13.42 -22.45 4.85
N ILE A 365 13.43 -21.24 4.28
CA ILE A 365 12.29 -20.70 3.51
C ILE A 365 12.05 -21.55 2.25
N TYR A 366 13.09 -21.90 1.50
CA TYR A 366 12.97 -22.66 0.26
C TYR A 366 12.47 -24.09 0.50
N ASP A 367 12.92 -24.74 1.57
CA ASP A 367 12.40 -26.04 2.01
C ASP A 367 10.92 -25.95 2.36
N TRP A 368 10.52 -24.90 3.06
CA TRP A 368 9.10 -24.64 3.38
C TRP A 368 8.27 -24.45 2.10
N LEU A 369 8.76 -23.66 1.12
CA LEU A 369 8.07 -23.47 -0.15
C LEU A 369 7.88 -24.76 -0.92
N HIS A 370 8.92 -25.61 -0.98
CA HIS A 370 8.84 -26.92 -1.62
C HIS A 370 7.82 -27.86 -0.97
N LYS A 371 7.58 -27.69 0.33
CA LYS A 371 6.60 -28.48 1.06
C LYS A 371 5.19 -27.89 0.96
N GLU A 372 5.02 -26.63 1.29
CA GLU A 372 3.69 -26.00 1.46
C GLU A 372 3.12 -25.43 0.15
N CYS A 373 3.97 -25.06 -0.81
CA CYS A 373 3.55 -24.48 -2.09
C CYS A 373 3.75 -25.45 -3.29
N ALA A 374 4.07 -26.72 -3.05
CA ALA A 374 4.36 -27.71 -4.09
C ALA A 374 3.29 -27.81 -5.19
N SER A 375 2.01 -27.68 -4.81
CA SER A 375 0.86 -27.76 -5.73
C SER A 375 0.80 -26.60 -6.73
N GLU A 376 1.50 -25.51 -6.49
CA GLU A 376 1.53 -24.32 -7.35
C GLU A 376 2.59 -24.42 -8.44
N LYS A 377 3.50 -25.39 -8.33
CA LYS A 377 4.57 -25.58 -9.32
C LYS A 377 3.99 -26.05 -10.63
N LYS A 378 4.09 -25.21 -11.66
CA LYS A 378 3.68 -25.61 -13.01
C LYS A 378 4.69 -26.61 -13.59
N PRO A 379 4.23 -27.56 -14.47
CA PRO A 379 5.10 -28.59 -15.04
C PRO A 379 6.30 -28.07 -15.83
N ASP A 380 6.17 -26.90 -16.41
CA ASP A 380 7.17 -26.20 -17.25
C ASP A 380 8.08 -25.25 -16.46
N TRP A 381 7.86 -25.08 -15.16
CA TRP A 381 8.67 -24.17 -14.36
C TRP A 381 9.96 -24.81 -13.87
N THR A 382 11.08 -24.09 -14.02
CA THR A 382 12.32 -24.41 -13.32
C THR A 382 12.16 -24.22 -11.80
N ASN A 383 13.13 -24.69 -11.02
CA ASN A 383 13.11 -24.49 -9.58
C ASN A 383 13.20 -22.99 -9.21
N ASP A 384 14.02 -22.23 -9.94
CA ASP A 384 14.19 -20.80 -9.69
C ASP A 384 12.93 -20.02 -10.02
N GLN A 385 12.22 -20.36 -11.08
CA GLN A 385 10.91 -19.79 -11.39
C GLN A 385 9.89 -20.10 -10.30
N PHE A 386 9.85 -21.33 -9.81
CA PHE A 386 8.95 -21.73 -8.72
C PHE A 386 9.25 -20.93 -7.45
N ILE A 387 10.50 -20.89 -7.00
CA ILE A 387 10.90 -20.12 -5.80
C ILE A 387 10.55 -18.65 -5.97
N TYR A 388 10.92 -18.05 -7.10
CA TYR A 388 10.63 -16.63 -7.34
C TYR A 388 9.14 -16.30 -7.25
N LYS A 389 8.29 -17.12 -7.86
CA LYS A 389 6.83 -16.91 -7.87
C LYS A 389 6.17 -17.15 -6.51
N THR A 390 6.70 -18.08 -5.71
CA THR A 390 6.04 -18.50 -4.45
C THR A 390 6.65 -17.86 -3.20
N ARG A 391 7.90 -17.35 -3.23
CA ARG A 391 8.64 -16.89 -2.03
C ARG A 391 7.95 -15.78 -1.25
N LYS A 392 7.09 -14.97 -1.88
CA LYS A 392 6.27 -13.97 -1.18
C LYS A 392 5.39 -14.60 -0.09
N LYS A 393 4.90 -15.82 -0.29
CA LYS A 393 4.04 -16.56 0.65
C LYS A 393 4.75 -16.98 1.93
N ALA A 394 6.07 -16.98 1.94
CA ALA A 394 6.86 -17.27 3.14
C ALA A 394 6.99 -16.06 4.08
N LEU A 395 6.64 -14.85 3.66
CA LEU A 395 6.86 -13.64 4.45
C LEU A 395 6.08 -13.65 5.77
N GLY A 396 4.83 -14.12 5.80
CA GLY A 396 4.05 -14.29 7.02
C GLY A 396 4.56 -15.42 7.92
N PRO A 397 4.65 -16.67 7.42
CA PRO A 397 5.19 -17.79 8.19
C PRO A 397 6.57 -17.55 8.78
N PHE A 398 7.43 -16.77 8.13
CA PHE A 398 8.76 -16.42 8.60
C PHE A 398 8.89 -14.97 9.11
N LYS A 399 7.78 -14.29 9.37
CA LYS A 399 7.75 -12.90 9.82
C LYS A 399 8.61 -12.68 11.09
N LYS A 400 8.48 -13.55 12.07
CA LYS A 400 9.22 -13.47 13.35
C LYS A 400 10.72 -13.65 13.13
N GLU A 401 11.13 -14.63 12.33
CA GLU A 401 12.54 -14.88 12.01
C GLU A 401 13.16 -13.72 11.22
N ILE A 402 12.42 -13.19 10.24
CA ILE A 402 12.88 -12.05 9.44
C ILE A 402 12.99 -10.79 10.32
N HIS A 403 12.01 -10.52 11.19
CA HIS A 403 12.09 -9.40 12.13
C HIS A 403 13.23 -9.55 13.15
N SER A 404 13.54 -10.78 13.54
CA SER A 404 14.60 -11.10 14.53
C SER A 404 16.02 -11.19 13.91
N LEU A 405 16.21 -10.83 12.65
CA LEU A 405 17.53 -10.74 12.03
C LEU A 405 18.44 -9.79 12.84
N SER A 406 19.75 -10.07 12.82
CA SER A 406 20.71 -9.20 13.51
C SER A 406 20.62 -7.76 13.03
N HIS A 407 20.96 -6.84 13.92
CA HIS A 407 21.00 -5.41 13.57
C HIS A 407 21.79 -5.14 12.30
N ASP A 408 22.96 -5.75 12.14
CA ASP A 408 23.84 -5.52 10.98
C ASP A 408 23.19 -5.95 9.66
N VAL A 409 22.45 -7.06 9.66
CA VAL A 409 21.74 -7.53 8.46
C VAL A 409 20.57 -6.59 8.13
N ARG A 410 19.76 -6.21 9.12
CA ARG A 410 18.65 -5.29 8.92
C ARG A 410 19.11 -3.91 8.47
N GLU A 411 20.20 -3.40 9.09
CA GLU A 411 20.80 -2.12 8.71
C GLU A 411 21.33 -2.16 7.28
N LYS A 412 21.98 -3.27 6.87
CA LYS A 412 22.46 -3.42 5.49
C LYS A 412 21.33 -3.42 4.47
N ILE A 413 20.22 -4.15 4.75
CA ILE A 413 19.02 -4.13 3.92
C ILE A 413 18.45 -2.70 3.82
N SER A 414 18.33 -2.04 4.97
CA SER A 414 17.79 -0.67 5.06
C SER A 414 18.64 0.33 4.27
N GLN A 415 19.97 0.23 4.32
CA GLN A 415 20.87 1.12 3.55
C GLN A 415 20.72 0.94 2.04
N VAL A 416 20.72 -0.31 1.56
CA VAL A 416 20.53 -0.59 0.13
C VAL A 416 19.16 -0.11 -0.36
N LEU A 417 18.12 -0.30 0.44
CA LEU A 417 16.79 0.19 0.10
C LEU A 417 16.67 1.71 0.17
N GLU A 418 17.39 2.38 1.07
CA GLU A 418 17.46 3.84 1.09
C GLU A 418 18.08 4.41 -0.20
N GLU A 419 19.10 3.74 -0.75
CA GLU A 419 19.68 4.09 -2.05
C GLU A 419 18.66 3.88 -3.17
N GLU A 420 17.92 2.77 -3.15
CA GLU A 420 16.85 2.48 -4.13
C GLU A 420 15.71 3.50 -4.04
N PHE A 421 15.22 3.83 -2.84
CA PHE A 421 14.20 4.87 -2.67
C PHE A 421 14.70 6.24 -3.12
N SER A 422 15.95 6.58 -2.82
CA SER A 422 16.57 7.85 -3.27
C SER A 422 16.63 7.92 -4.80
N PHE A 423 16.99 6.82 -5.46
CA PHE A 423 16.98 6.72 -6.92
C PHE A 423 15.56 6.91 -7.50
N LEU A 424 14.58 6.19 -6.97
CA LEU A 424 13.18 6.28 -7.43
C LEU A 424 12.63 7.69 -7.24
N PHE A 425 12.89 8.32 -6.11
CA PHE A 425 12.42 9.68 -5.79
C PHE A 425 13.04 10.73 -6.72
N ASP A 426 14.32 10.57 -7.07
CA ASP A 426 14.97 11.41 -8.10
C ASP A 426 14.30 11.24 -9.47
N LYS A 427 14.11 9.98 -9.92
CA LYS A 427 13.53 9.69 -11.24
C LYS A 427 12.06 10.10 -11.34
N LEU A 428 11.29 9.96 -10.26
CA LEU A 428 9.90 10.36 -10.21
C LEU A 428 9.70 11.85 -9.90
N ASN A 429 10.81 12.57 -9.74
CA ASN A 429 10.88 14.04 -9.58
C ASN A 429 10.07 14.56 -8.39
N ILE A 430 10.02 13.81 -7.27
CA ILE A 430 9.24 14.22 -6.07
C ILE A 430 9.99 15.18 -5.13
N LYS A 431 11.16 15.67 -5.53
CA LYS A 431 11.91 16.69 -4.79
C LYS A 431 11.04 17.92 -4.53
N ASN A 432 11.06 18.42 -3.29
CA ASN A 432 10.26 19.56 -2.80
C ASN A 432 8.73 19.34 -2.90
N SER A 433 8.25 18.14 -3.16
CA SER A 433 6.80 17.85 -3.22
C SER A 433 6.08 18.06 -1.90
N LYS A 434 6.83 18.16 -0.77
CA LYS A 434 6.26 18.53 0.54
C LYS A 434 5.54 19.88 0.49
N GLU A 435 6.01 20.85 -0.29
CA GLU A 435 5.36 22.16 -0.44
C GLU A 435 3.96 22.03 -1.07
N ALA A 436 3.81 21.16 -2.06
CA ALA A 436 2.51 20.89 -2.68
C ALA A 436 1.59 20.13 -1.71
N VAL A 437 2.13 19.16 -0.98
CA VAL A 437 1.39 18.42 0.05
C VAL A 437 0.89 19.39 1.15
N ASP A 438 1.74 20.22 1.70
CA ASP A 438 1.38 21.20 2.74
C ASP A 438 0.34 22.20 2.25
N LYS A 439 0.33 22.53 0.97
CA LYS A 439 -0.62 23.47 0.37
C LYS A 439 -1.99 22.87 0.07
N TYR A 440 -2.03 21.65 -0.41
CA TYR A 440 -3.26 21.06 -0.97
C TYR A 440 -3.87 19.94 -0.12
N VAL A 441 -3.11 19.34 0.79
CA VAL A 441 -3.61 18.30 1.69
C VAL A 441 -4.17 18.90 2.97
N LYS A 442 -5.46 18.67 3.20
CA LYS A 442 -6.09 19.08 4.46
C LYS A 442 -5.84 18.01 5.52
N ILE A 443 -5.12 18.39 6.57
CA ILE A 443 -4.92 17.51 7.73
C ILE A 443 -6.20 17.48 8.57
N VAL A 444 -6.77 16.29 8.74
CA VAL A 444 -7.90 16.03 9.62
C VAL A 444 -7.46 15.07 10.71
N LYS A 445 -7.46 15.51 11.96
CA LYS A 445 -7.11 14.65 13.09
C LYS A 445 -8.32 13.80 13.48
N VAL A 446 -8.31 12.54 13.12
CA VAL A 446 -9.31 11.57 13.52
C VAL A 446 -8.98 11.10 14.94
N ASN A 447 -9.91 11.32 15.87
CA ASN A 447 -9.76 10.86 17.26
C ASN A 447 -10.41 9.50 17.41
N LYS A 448 -9.63 8.54 17.87
CA LYS A 448 -10.08 7.19 18.19
C LYS A 448 -9.84 6.95 19.68
N PRO A 449 -10.87 6.68 20.49
CA PRO A 449 -10.71 6.43 21.93
C PRO A 449 -10.00 5.09 22.19
N LYS A 450 -9.46 4.90 23.38
CA LYS A 450 -8.71 3.70 23.81
C LYS A 450 -9.51 2.41 23.57
N GLU A 451 -10.81 2.45 23.88
CA GLU A 451 -11.70 1.30 23.76
C GLU A 451 -11.81 0.76 22.32
N ASP A 452 -11.68 1.63 21.33
CA ASP A 452 -11.74 1.21 19.92
C ASP A 452 -10.52 0.40 19.49
N PHE A 453 -9.35 0.64 20.10
CA PHE A 453 -8.16 -0.17 19.90
C PHE A 453 -8.18 -1.50 20.64
N LEU A 454 -8.95 -1.59 21.73
CA LEU A 454 -9.03 -2.80 22.56
C LEU A 454 -10.06 -3.81 22.06
N LYS A 455 -10.87 -3.49 21.06
CA LYS A 455 -11.79 -4.43 20.42
C LYS A 455 -11.02 -5.58 19.79
N GLU A 456 -11.60 -6.76 19.84
CA GLU A 456 -11.04 -7.91 19.12
C GLU A 456 -11.13 -7.67 17.61
N GLU A 457 -10.08 -8.05 16.89
CA GLU A 457 -10.09 -8.05 15.43
C GLU A 457 -11.07 -9.12 14.96
N GLU A 458 -11.95 -8.76 14.01
CA GLU A 458 -12.82 -9.74 13.37
C GLU A 458 -11.97 -10.66 12.48
N ASP A 459 -12.21 -11.96 12.57
CA ASP A 459 -11.58 -12.92 11.65
C ASP A 459 -12.25 -12.80 10.27
N LEU A 460 -11.56 -12.11 9.36
CA LEU A 460 -12.04 -11.95 7.98
C LEU A 460 -11.70 -13.14 7.06
N GLY A 461 -11.24 -14.24 7.63
CA GLY A 461 -10.87 -15.43 6.88
C GLY A 461 -9.62 -15.24 6.00
N VAL A 462 -9.47 -16.10 4.99
CA VAL A 462 -8.32 -16.05 4.07
C VAL A 462 -8.50 -14.91 3.07
N LEU A 463 -7.62 -13.90 3.16
CA LEU A 463 -7.57 -12.80 2.20
C LEU A 463 -6.77 -13.24 0.96
N GLU A 464 -7.47 -13.79 -0.03
CA GLU A 464 -6.86 -14.13 -1.30
C GLU A 464 -7.10 -13.00 -2.33
N GLY A 465 -6.08 -12.66 -3.13
CA GLY A 465 -6.15 -11.80 -4.29
C GLY A 465 -5.64 -12.53 -5.54
N ALA A 466 -5.88 -11.99 -6.73
CA ALA A 466 -5.14 -12.38 -7.92
C ALA A 466 -3.81 -11.62 -7.90
N ASP A 467 -2.71 -12.36 -7.83
CA ASP A 467 -1.34 -11.87 -8.05
C ASP A 467 -0.71 -12.58 -9.24
#